data_c4db591c5f5e1d2b5da63ee3c2bec8e2
#
_entry.id   c4db591c5f5e1d2b5da63ee3c2bec8e2
#
_cell.length_a   1.000
_cell.length_b   1.000
_cell.length_c   1.000
_cell.angle_alpha   90.00
_cell.angle_beta   90.00
_cell.angle_gamma   90.00
#
_symmetry.space_group_name_H-M   'P 1'
#
loop_
_entity.id
_entity.type
_entity.pdbx_description
1 polymer ?
#
loop_
_entity_poly.entity_id
_entity_poly.type
_entity_poly.pdbx_seq_one_letter_code
_entity_poly.pdbx_strand_id
1 'polypeptide(L)'
;AEDRINKSTEIIINRQEERLEEGLSFLSTVASVSPFIGLFGTVWGVMNAFSGLAQLSQVSINAVAPGLSEALVATALGLFAAIPALISYNWSVKTIDIIIKSYENFTSELLITYQEFNVQKTTKK
;
A
#
# COMPACT_ATOMS: atom_id res chain seq x y z
N ALA A 1 -12.08 10.76 35.52
CA ALA A 1 -13.02 10.81 34.38
C ALA A 1 -12.35 11.24 33.06
N GLU A 2 -11.50 12.27 33.09
CA GLU A 2 -10.76 12.74 31.90
C GLU A 2 -9.80 11.68 31.37
N ASP A 3 -9.06 10.99 32.22
CA ASP A 3 -8.15 9.92 31.86
C ASP A 3 -8.85 8.74 31.17
N ARG A 4 -10.07 8.42 31.60
CA ARG A 4 -10.89 7.40 30.98
C ARG A 4 -11.32 7.78 29.57
N ILE A 5 -11.75 9.02 29.39
CA ILE A 5 -12.17 9.53 28.09
C ILE A 5 -10.99 9.55 27.12
N ASN A 6 -9.82 10.01 27.55
CA ASN A 6 -8.58 10.02 26.78
C ASN A 6 -8.17 8.62 26.34
N LYS A 7 -8.14 7.66 27.28
CA LYS A 7 -7.79 6.26 26.95
C LYS A 7 -8.77 5.60 26.00
N SER A 8 -10.07 5.78 26.24
CA SER A 8 -11.11 5.21 25.38
C SER A 8 -11.02 5.75 23.96
N THR A 9 -10.76 7.04 23.82
CA THR A 9 -10.63 7.70 22.51
C THR A 9 -9.37 7.26 21.79
N GLU A 10 -8.25 7.16 22.48
CA GLU A 10 -6.99 6.66 21.95
C GLU A 10 -7.13 5.22 21.41
N ILE A 11 -7.81 4.35 22.16
CA ILE A 11 -8.08 2.98 21.73
C ILE A 11 -8.94 2.95 20.46
N ILE A 12 -9.98 3.78 20.39
CA ILE A 12 -10.85 3.86 19.20
C ILE A 12 -10.08 4.35 17.98
N ILE A 13 -9.27 5.38 18.12
CA ILE A 13 -8.42 5.91 17.04
C ILE A 13 -7.44 4.86 16.57
N ASN A 14 -6.76 4.17 17.46
CA ASN A 14 -5.80 3.12 17.12
C ASN A 14 -6.47 1.96 16.37
N ARG A 15 -7.69 1.56 16.76
CA ARG A 15 -8.45 0.53 16.05
C ARG A 15 -8.83 0.95 14.64
N GLN A 16 -9.23 2.19 14.44
CA GLN A 16 -9.56 2.71 13.11
C GLN A 16 -8.31 2.78 12.23
N GLU A 17 -7.18 3.19 12.79
CA GLU A 17 -5.89 3.22 12.10
C GLU A 17 -5.46 1.82 11.65
N GLU A 18 -5.54 0.81 12.53
CA GLU A 18 -5.24 -0.58 12.18
C GLU A 18 -6.12 -1.10 11.04
N ARG A 19 -7.41 -0.82 11.06
CA ARG A 19 -8.34 -1.21 9.99
C ARG A 19 -7.98 -0.61 8.65
N LEU A 20 -7.63 0.68 8.63
CA LEU A 20 -7.26 1.39 7.41
C LEU A 20 -5.92 0.91 6.87
N GLU A 21 -4.99 0.53 7.74
CA GLU A 21 -3.66 0.03 7.37
C GLU A 21 -3.65 -1.39 6.79
N GLU A 22 -4.62 -2.25 7.14
CA GLU A 22 -4.72 -3.61 6.60
C GLU A 22 -4.80 -3.63 5.07
N GLY A 23 -5.66 -2.80 4.47
CA GLY A 23 -5.77 -2.67 3.02
C GLY A 23 -4.51 -2.09 2.37
N LEU A 24 -3.83 -1.17 3.07
CA LEU A 24 -2.58 -0.57 2.62
C LEU A 24 -1.43 -1.56 2.55
N SER A 25 -1.34 -2.49 3.48
CA SER A 25 -0.32 -3.54 3.49
C SER A 25 -0.40 -4.39 2.22
N PHE A 26 -1.58 -4.74 1.77
CA PHE A 26 -1.80 -5.45 0.51
C PHE A 26 -1.34 -4.63 -0.70
N LEU A 27 -1.74 -3.37 -0.81
CA LEU A 27 -1.32 -2.48 -1.89
C LEU A 27 0.18 -2.27 -1.93
N SER A 28 0.80 -2.09 -0.76
CA SER A 28 2.26 -1.98 -0.62
C SER A 28 2.97 -3.22 -1.11
N THR A 29 2.46 -4.40 -0.77
CA THR A 29 3.01 -5.68 -1.21
C THR A 29 2.92 -5.82 -2.73
N VAL A 30 1.77 -5.54 -3.33
CA VAL A 30 1.59 -5.58 -4.79
C VAL A 30 2.53 -4.59 -5.48
N ALA A 31 2.62 -3.36 -5.00
CA ALA A 31 3.50 -2.35 -5.56
C ALA A 31 4.98 -2.75 -5.51
N SER A 32 5.41 -3.40 -4.42
CA SER A 32 6.80 -3.79 -4.21
C SER A 32 7.20 -5.07 -4.93
N VAL A 33 6.31 -6.05 -4.97
CA VAL A 33 6.61 -7.42 -5.45
C VAL A 33 6.33 -7.57 -6.94
N SER A 34 5.33 -6.89 -7.48
CA SER A 34 4.96 -7.06 -8.90
C SER A 34 6.08 -6.77 -9.90
N PRO A 35 6.93 -5.73 -9.73
CA PRO A 35 8.08 -5.51 -10.61
C PRO A 35 9.07 -6.68 -10.58
N PHE A 36 9.28 -7.28 -9.42
CA PHE A 36 10.18 -8.43 -9.28
C PHE A 36 9.62 -9.71 -9.90
N ILE A 37 8.31 -9.91 -9.84
CA ILE A 37 7.64 -10.99 -10.56
C ILE A 37 7.80 -10.81 -12.06
N GLY A 38 7.62 -9.59 -12.56
CA GLY A 38 7.88 -9.26 -13.96
C GLY A 38 9.32 -9.52 -14.38
N LEU A 39 10.29 -9.12 -13.55
CA LEU A 39 11.71 -9.38 -13.77
C LEU A 39 12.02 -10.88 -13.78
N PHE A 40 11.45 -11.63 -12.86
CA PHE A 40 11.58 -13.09 -12.84
C PHE A 40 11.09 -13.70 -14.15
N GLY A 41 9.93 -13.26 -14.64
CA GLY A 41 9.40 -13.70 -15.93
C GLY A 41 10.32 -13.40 -17.11
N THR A 42 11.00 -12.23 -17.08
CA THR A 42 11.99 -11.88 -18.10
C THR A 42 13.19 -12.81 -18.07
N VAL A 43 13.76 -13.05 -16.90
CA VAL A 43 14.92 -13.96 -16.74
C VAL A 43 14.55 -15.36 -17.22
N TRP A 44 13.40 -15.87 -16.81
CA TRP A 44 12.89 -17.17 -17.21
C TRP A 44 12.69 -17.27 -18.71
N GLY A 45 12.05 -16.27 -19.32
CA GLY A 45 11.78 -16.23 -20.76
C GLY A 45 13.06 -16.16 -21.59
N VAL A 46 14.04 -15.37 -21.15
CA VAL A 46 15.36 -15.27 -21.80
C VAL A 46 16.10 -16.61 -21.72
N MET A 47 16.09 -17.24 -20.56
CA MET A 47 16.67 -18.57 -20.38
C MET A 47 16.06 -19.59 -21.34
N ASN A 48 14.74 -19.63 -21.46
CA ASN A 48 14.05 -20.54 -22.37
C ASN A 48 14.40 -20.26 -23.83
N ALA A 49 14.46 -18.99 -24.22
CA ALA A 49 14.82 -18.61 -25.59
C ALA A 49 16.22 -19.11 -25.96
N PHE A 50 17.18 -18.95 -25.05
CA PHE A 50 18.56 -19.40 -25.30
C PHE A 50 18.73 -20.92 -25.17
N SER A 51 17.95 -21.58 -24.31
CA SER A 51 17.98 -23.05 -24.20
C SER A 51 17.58 -23.73 -25.51
N GLY A 52 16.63 -23.14 -26.25
CA GLY A 52 16.24 -23.63 -27.58
C GLY A 52 17.36 -23.56 -28.62
N LEU A 53 18.32 -22.65 -28.46
CA LEU A 53 19.45 -22.49 -29.39
C LEU A 53 20.47 -23.63 -29.30
N ALA A 54 20.59 -24.27 -28.16
CA ALA A 54 21.57 -25.34 -27.95
C ALA A 54 21.36 -26.55 -28.88
N GLN A 55 20.17 -26.66 -29.45
CA GLN A 55 19.78 -27.77 -30.37
C GLN A 55 19.85 -27.38 -31.84
N LEU A 56 20.15 -26.12 -32.15
CA LEU A 56 20.20 -25.62 -33.52
C LEU A 56 21.63 -25.62 -34.07
N SER A 57 21.78 -26.02 -35.32
CA SER A 57 23.06 -26.01 -36.04
C SER A 57 23.47 -24.58 -36.46
N GLN A 58 22.51 -23.70 -36.67
CA GLN A 58 22.74 -22.28 -36.95
C GLN A 58 21.90 -21.39 -36.03
N VAL A 59 22.54 -20.44 -35.40
CA VAL A 59 21.91 -19.47 -34.49
C VAL A 59 21.51 -18.24 -35.30
N SER A 60 20.21 -17.88 -35.27
CA SER A 60 19.71 -16.66 -35.87
C SER A 60 18.86 -15.86 -34.86
N ILE A 61 18.79 -14.55 -35.06
CA ILE A 61 17.94 -13.66 -34.26
C ILE A 61 16.47 -14.09 -34.39
N ASN A 62 16.05 -14.55 -35.55
CA ASN A 62 14.69 -15.00 -35.79
C ASN A 62 14.28 -16.19 -34.90
N ALA A 63 15.22 -17.01 -34.48
CA ALA A 63 14.97 -18.15 -33.60
C ALA A 63 14.69 -17.71 -32.15
N VAL A 64 15.28 -16.62 -31.68
CA VAL A 64 15.16 -16.15 -30.29
C VAL A 64 14.20 -14.99 -30.10
N ALA A 65 13.94 -14.21 -31.16
CA ALA A 65 13.12 -13.00 -31.07
C ALA A 65 11.73 -13.23 -30.45
N PRO A 66 10.98 -14.29 -30.78
CA PRO A 66 9.68 -14.54 -30.13
C PRO A 66 9.79 -14.77 -28.63
N GLY A 67 10.77 -15.56 -28.17
CA GLY A 67 11.00 -15.82 -26.75
C GLY A 67 11.44 -14.58 -25.98
N LEU A 68 12.29 -13.75 -26.58
CA LEU A 68 12.69 -12.46 -25.99
C LEU A 68 11.51 -11.50 -25.89
N SER A 69 10.69 -11.44 -26.91
CA SER A 69 9.47 -10.62 -26.92
C SER A 69 8.51 -11.02 -25.79
N GLU A 70 8.26 -12.30 -25.61
CA GLU A 70 7.43 -12.80 -24.49
C GLU A 70 8.03 -12.45 -23.13
N ALA A 71 9.35 -12.56 -23.00
CA ALA A 71 10.04 -12.18 -21.75
C ALA A 71 9.83 -10.70 -21.42
N LEU A 72 9.92 -9.81 -22.39
CA LEU A 72 9.69 -8.38 -22.20
C LEU A 72 8.23 -8.07 -21.85
N VAL A 73 7.27 -8.81 -22.37
CA VAL A 73 5.85 -8.71 -21.99
C VAL A 73 5.67 -9.01 -20.51
N ALA A 74 6.37 -10.00 -19.97
CA ALA A 74 6.32 -10.33 -18.54
C ALA A 74 6.73 -9.15 -17.65
N THR A 75 7.81 -8.44 -18.03
CA THR A 75 8.22 -7.21 -17.33
C THR A 75 7.15 -6.12 -17.42
N ALA A 76 6.60 -5.91 -18.60
CA ALA A 76 5.54 -4.91 -18.81
C ALA A 76 4.30 -5.19 -17.96
N LEU A 77 3.88 -6.45 -17.84
CA LEU A 77 2.75 -6.84 -17.00
C LEU A 77 3.04 -6.62 -15.51
N GLY A 78 4.24 -6.94 -15.05
CA GLY A 78 4.66 -6.68 -13.67
C GLY A 78 4.60 -5.20 -13.32
N LEU A 79 5.09 -4.34 -14.20
CA LEU A 79 5.03 -2.89 -14.05
C LEU A 79 3.59 -2.35 -14.16
N PHE A 80 2.80 -2.91 -15.06
CA PHE A 80 1.39 -2.53 -15.22
C PHE A 80 0.58 -2.78 -13.96
N ALA A 81 0.87 -3.83 -13.21
CA ALA A 81 0.25 -4.09 -11.91
C ALA A 81 0.83 -3.20 -10.81
N ALA A 82 2.15 -2.97 -10.82
CA ALA A 82 2.84 -2.22 -9.78
C ALA A 82 2.49 -0.73 -9.77
N ILE A 83 2.38 -0.10 -10.91
CA ILE A 83 2.18 1.35 -11.03
C ILE A 83 0.86 1.82 -10.41
N PRO A 84 -0.32 1.24 -10.77
CA PRO A 84 -1.58 1.63 -10.12
C PRO A 84 -1.58 1.33 -8.61
N ALA A 85 -0.99 0.20 -8.20
CA ALA A 85 -0.90 -0.17 -6.80
C ALA A 85 -0.08 0.85 -6.00
N LEU A 86 1.05 1.32 -6.54
CA LEU A 86 1.89 2.33 -5.91
C LEU A 86 1.18 3.68 -5.80
N ILE A 87 0.53 4.12 -6.86
CA ILE A 87 -0.24 5.37 -6.87
C ILE A 87 -1.36 5.31 -5.84
N SER A 88 -2.12 4.22 -5.83
CA SER A 88 -3.21 4.00 -4.87
C SER A 88 -2.70 3.94 -3.44
N TYR A 89 -1.57 3.28 -3.20
CA TYR A 89 -0.92 3.22 -1.89
C TYR A 89 -0.56 4.62 -1.39
N ASN A 90 0.15 5.40 -2.18
CA ASN A 90 0.58 6.75 -1.80
C ASN A 90 -0.60 7.68 -1.53
N TRP A 91 -1.63 7.60 -2.35
CA TRP A 91 -2.84 8.38 -2.15
C TRP A 91 -3.60 7.96 -0.89
N SER A 92 -3.70 6.67 -0.63
CA SER A 92 -4.37 6.13 0.55
C SER A 92 -3.65 6.48 1.85
N VAL A 93 -2.31 6.47 1.87
CA VAL A 93 -1.53 6.92 3.03
C VAL A 93 -1.85 8.36 3.40
N LYS A 94 -1.88 9.26 2.42
CA LYS A 94 -2.25 10.67 2.64
C LYS A 94 -3.68 10.81 3.16
N THR A 95 -4.62 10.07 2.59
CA THR A 95 -6.02 10.11 2.99
C THR A 95 -6.22 9.61 4.42
N ILE A 96 -5.55 8.53 4.80
CA ILE A 96 -5.59 7.99 6.17
C ILE A 96 -5.02 8.98 7.17
N ASP A 97 -3.90 9.64 6.87
CA ASP A 97 -3.32 10.66 7.73
C ASP A 97 -4.29 11.82 7.97
N ILE A 98 -5.00 12.27 6.95
CA ILE A 98 -6.02 13.31 7.06
C ILE A 98 -7.18 12.85 7.96
N ILE A 99 -7.65 11.61 7.78
CA ILE A 99 -8.74 11.04 8.57
C ILE A 99 -8.34 10.92 10.04
N ILE A 100 -7.16 10.41 10.33
CA ILE A 100 -6.65 10.27 11.71
C ILE A 100 -6.51 11.62 12.40
N LYS A 101 -5.96 12.62 11.72
CA LYS A 101 -5.90 14.00 12.23
C LYS A 101 -7.28 14.58 12.52
N SER A 102 -8.25 14.30 11.67
CA SER A 102 -9.64 14.72 11.86
C SER A 102 -10.23 14.09 13.13
N TYR A 103 -10.00 12.81 13.38
CA TYR A 103 -10.42 12.15 14.62
C TYR A 103 -9.74 12.72 15.86
N GLU A 104 -8.44 12.97 15.80
CA GLU A 104 -7.68 13.57 16.90
C GLU A 104 -8.21 14.97 17.24
N ASN A 105 -8.47 15.80 16.24
CA ASN A 105 -9.04 17.14 16.42
C ASN A 105 -10.45 17.08 17.04
N PHE A 106 -11.30 16.18 16.55
CA PHE A 106 -12.64 15.99 17.09
C PHE A 106 -12.59 15.56 18.58
N THR A 107 -11.67 14.69 18.92
CA THR A 107 -11.46 14.25 20.30
C THR A 107 -11.01 15.40 21.20
N SER A 108 -10.09 16.22 20.72
CA SER A 108 -9.62 17.40 21.46
C SER A 108 -10.74 18.41 21.71
N GLU A 109 -11.59 18.65 20.72
CA GLU A 109 -12.77 19.50 20.86
C GLU A 109 -13.76 18.96 21.89
N LEU A 110 -14.02 17.65 21.87
CA LEU A 110 -14.89 17.00 22.86
C LEU A 110 -14.35 17.17 24.29
N LEU A 111 -13.06 17.00 24.49
CA LEU A 111 -12.42 17.17 25.80
C LEU A 111 -12.53 18.60 26.32
N ILE A 112 -12.30 19.59 25.47
CA ILE A 112 -12.43 21.00 25.82
C ILE A 112 -13.87 21.30 26.23
N THR A 113 -14.84 20.87 25.45
CA THR A 113 -16.27 21.07 25.73
C THR A 113 -16.68 20.40 27.05
N TYR A 114 -16.17 19.20 27.31
CA TYR A 114 -16.42 18.50 28.58
C TYR A 114 -15.83 19.23 29.78
N GLN A 115 -14.63 19.77 29.67
CA GLN A 115 -13.99 20.56 30.71
C GLN A 115 -14.75 21.85 31.01
N GLU A 116 -15.18 22.58 29.98
CA GLU A 116 -15.99 23.79 30.12
C GLU A 116 -17.32 23.50 30.84
N PHE A 117 -17.99 22.41 30.46
CA PHE A 117 -19.25 21.99 31.09
C PHE A 117 -19.06 21.69 32.58
N ASN A 118 -17.98 21.00 32.95
CA ASN A 118 -17.67 20.69 34.35
C ASN A 118 -17.34 21.93 35.17
N VAL A 119 -16.59 22.88 34.61
CA VAL A 119 -16.27 24.15 35.26
C VAL A 119 -17.55 24.95 35.53
N GLN A 120 -18.45 25.06 34.58
CA GLN A 120 -19.75 25.74 34.74
C GLN A 120 -20.60 25.10 35.82
N LYS A 121 -20.62 23.78 35.91
CA LYS A 121 -21.35 23.05 36.93
C LYS A 121 -20.81 23.27 38.33
N THR A 122 -19.50 23.46 38.44
CA THR A 122 -18.83 23.74 39.75
C THR A 122 -19.03 25.18 40.19
N THR A 123 -19.10 26.13 39.27
CA THR A 123 -19.29 27.55 39.57
C THR A 123 -20.74 27.89 39.96
N LYS A 124 -21.73 27.07 39.60
CA LYS A 124 -23.14 27.23 39.95
C LYS A 124 -23.53 26.66 41.32
N LYS A 125 -22.64 26.01 42.01
CA LYS A 125 -22.81 25.56 43.41
C LYS A 125 -22.21 26.53 44.39
#